data_c433a2f0587930b37b5e454685728bee
#
_entry.id   c433a2f0587930b37b5e454685728bee
#
_cell.length_a   1.000
_cell.length_b   1.000
_cell.length_c   1.000
_cell.angle_alpha   90.00
_cell.angle_beta   90.00
_cell.angle_gamma   90.00
#
_symmetry.space_group_name_H-M   'P 1'
#
loop_
_entity.id
_entity.type
_entity.pdbx_description
1 polymer ?
#
loop_
_entity_poly.entity_id
_entity_poly.type
_entity_poly.pdbx_seq_one_letter_code
_entity_poly.pdbx_strand_id
1 'polypeptide(L)'
;ARALKSGKSLGCLADQDAGPGGCLTEFLGRTASTPMGPAVFSRKFRAPVVPAFILRQPDGRHKVVVGEVLRYEDTGDPDADLRAFTVRMTRIVDRIIRENPTQWLWFQKRWNTPPEQEKKNKHHTATEAHGRKEEEP
;
A
#
# COMPACT_ATOMS: atom_id res chain seq x y z
N ALA A 1 9.50 -7.15 -9.73
CA ALA A 1 10.39 -6.31 -10.53
C ALA A 1 10.60 -6.84 -11.95
N ARG A 2 11.01 -8.10 -12.14
CA ARG A 2 11.28 -8.69 -13.47
C ARG A 2 10.05 -8.64 -14.38
N ALA A 3 8.86 -8.97 -13.87
CA ALA A 3 7.60 -8.95 -14.63
C ALA A 3 7.30 -7.54 -15.19
N LEU A 4 7.38 -6.50 -14.36
CA LEU A 4 7.14 -5.13 -14.80
C LEU A 4 8.16 -4.66 -15.83
N LYS A 5 9.44 -5.02 -15.68
CA LYS A 5 10.48 -4.70 -16.68
C LYS A 5 10.22 -5.35 -18.04
N SER A 6 9.57 -6.52 -18.07
CA SER A 6 9.19 -7.23 -19.30
C SER A 6 7.80 -6.84 -19.83
N GLY A 7 7.22 -5.74 -19.36
CA GLY A 7 5.90 -5.25 -19.79
C GLY A 7 4.70 -6.05 -19.29
N LYS A 8 4.91 -6.94 -18.31
CA LYS A 8 3.82 -7.73 -17.71
C LYS A 8 3.19 -6.99 -16.54
N SER A 9 1.94 -7.34 -16.22
CA SER A 9 1.25 -6.85 -15.04
C SER A 9 1.67 -7.59 -13.77
N LEU A 10 1.52 -6.93 -12.62
CA LEU A 10 1.73 -7.50 -11.28
C LEU A 10 0.47 -7.29 -10.45
N GLY A 11 -0.09 -8.38 -9.92
CA GLY A 11 -1.18 -8.31 -8.95
C GLY A 11 -0.64 -8.14 -7.53
N CYS A 12 -1.26 -7.24 -6.75
CA CYS A 12 -0.93 -7.00 -5.35
C CYS A 12 -2.21 -6.95 -4.52
N LEU A 13 -2.23 -7.62 -3.37
CA LEU A 13 -3.26 -7.45 -2.35
C LEU A 13 -2.81 -6.34 -1.41
N ALA A 14 -3.52 -5.22 -1.40
CA ALA A 14 -3.11 -4.00 -0.70
C ALA A 14 -3.98 -3.67 0.53
N ASP A 15 -4.94 -4.55 0.86
CA ASP A 15 -5.87 -4.42 1.98
C ASP A 15 -5.44 -5.16 3.25
N GLN A 16 -4.25 -5.74 3.26
CA GLN A 16 -3.69 -6.48 4.39
C GLN A 16 -2.83 -5.59 5.28
N ASP A 17 -2.57 -6.04 6.52
CA ASP A 17 -1.59 -5.41 7.41
C ASP A 17 -0.17 -5.60 6.87
N ALA A 18 0.60 -4.53 6.82
CA ALA A 18 1.96 -4.54 6.28
C ALA A 18 3.03 -4.80 7.33
N GLY A 19 2.66 -4.94 8.59
CA GLY A 19 3.62 -5.03 9.68
C GLY A 19 4.33 -3.69 9.97
N PRO A 20 5.44 -3.73 10.71
CA PRO A 20 6.16 -2.53 11.16
C PRO A 20 6.75 -1.68 10.03
N GLY A 21 6.95 -2.26 8.84
CA GLY A 21 7.52 -1.55 7.67
C GLY A 21 6.49 -0.89 6.75
N GLY A 22 5.21 -0.92 7.10
CA GLY A 22 4.14 -0.30 6.32
C GLY A 22 3.98 1.20 6.57
N CYS A 23 3.24 1.86 5.70
CA CYS A 23 2.81 3.24 5.88
C CYS A 23 1.58 3.29 6.79
N LEU A 24 1.61 4.07 7.85
CA LEU A 24 0.42 4.32 8.66
C LEU A 24 -0.56 5.20 7.89
N THR A 25 -1.72 4.65 7.61
CA THR A 25 -2.83 5.33 6.94
C THR A 25 -4.12 5.16 7.74
N GLU A 26 -5.07 6.05 7.54
CA GLU A 26 -6.42 5.80 8.01
C GLU A 26 -7.10 4.76 7.11
N PHE A 27 -7.69 3.75 7.73
CA PHE A 27 -8.45 2.69 7.06
C PHE A 27 -9.71 2.36 7.86
N LEU A 28 -10.88 2.61 7.30
CA LEU A 28 -12.20 2.47 7.94
C LEU A 28 -12.32 3.21 9.30
N GLY A 29 -11.71 4.42 9.38
CA GLY A 29 -11.73 5.25 10.59
C GLY A 29 -10.71 4.87 11.66
N ARG A 30 -9.79 3.93 11.38
CA ARG A 30 -8.73 3.51 12.31
C ARG A 30 -7.37 3.56 11.62
N THR A 31 -6.33 3.91 12.36
CA THR A 31 -4.95 3.84 11.86
C THR A 31 -4.55 2.38 11.62
N ALA A 32 -4.00 2.11 10.44
CA ALA A 32 -3.54 0.78 10.05
C ALA A 32 -2.23 0.88 9.26
N SER A 33 -1.37 -0.13 9.41
CA SER A 33 -0.16 -0.28 8.61
C SER A 33 -0.52 -0.79 7.22
N THR A 34 -0.15 -0.03 6.19
CA THR A 34 -0.55 -0.29 4.80
C THR A 34 0.65 -0.56 3.91
N PRO A 35 0.60 -1.59 3.03
CA PRO A 35 1.69 -1.92 2.12
C PRO A 35 1.99 -0.78 1.14
N MET A 36 3.25 -0.36 1.06
CA MET A 36 3.72 0.64 0.08
C MET A 36 4.19 0.03 -1.24
N GLY A 37 4.16 -1.29 -1.38
CA GLY A 37 4.62 -1.99 -2.57
C GLY A 37 4.10 -1.40 -3.90
N PRO A 38 2.79 -1.17 -4.06
CA PRO A 38 2.25 -0.55 -5.27
C PRO A 38 2.82 0.83 -5.56
N ALA A 39 2.99 1.69 -4.54
CA ALA A 39 3.59 3.01 -4.68
C ALA A 39 5.06 2.93 -5.13
N VAL A 40 5.84 2.05 -4.49
CA VAL A 40 7.24 1.81 -4.81
C VAL A 40 7.40 1.30 -6.25
N PHE A 41 6.54 0.37 -6.69
CA PHE A 41 6.57 -0.12 -8.06
C PHE A 41 6.15 0.95 -9.07
N SER A 42 5.12 1.74 -8.76
CA SER A 42 4.69 2.85 -9.61
C SER A 42 5.82 3.87 -9.81
N ARG A 43 6.51 4.26 -8.72
CA ARG A 43 7.68 5.14 -8.77
C ARG A 43 8.80 4.55 -9.61
N LYS A 44 9.24 3.33 -9.29
CA LYS A 44 10.43 2.71 -9.89
C LYS A 44 10.28 2.36 -11.36
N PHE A 45 9.09 1.94 -11.79
CA PHE A 45 8.84 1.45 -13.14
C PHE A 45 7.93 2.35 -13.97
N ARG A 46 7.52 3.51 -13.43
CA ARG A 46 6.53 4.40 -14.06
C ARG A 46 5.22 3.66 -14.43
N ALA A 47 4.96 2.54 -13.74
CA ALA A 47 3.78 1.72 -13.98
C ALA A 47 2.54 2.32 -13.31
N PRO A 48 1.40 2.44 -14.01
CA PRO A 48 0.16 2.83 -13.37
C PRO A 48 -0.32 1.73 -12.42
N VAL A 49 -0.98 2.12 -11.35
CA VAL A 49 -1.69 1.20 -10.45
C VAL A 49 -3.19 1.32 -10.70
N VAL A 50 -3.81 0.18 -10.99
CA VAL A 50 -5.24 0.10 -11.29
C VAL A 50 -5.91 -0.70 -10.17
N PRO A 51 -6.61 -0.06 -9.22
CA PRO A 51 -7.41 -0.75 -8.23
C PRO A 51 -8.56 -1.48 -8.91
N ALA A 52 -8.72 -2.77 -8.63
CA ALA A 52 -9.79 -3.60 -9.18
C ALA A 52 -10.41 -4.46 -8.08
N PHE A 53 -11.72 -4.59 -8.12
CA PHE A 53 -12.51 -5.29 -7.13
C PHE A 53 -13.47 -6.24 -7.81
N ILE A 54 -13.78 -7.36 -7.17
CA ILE A 54 -14.77 -8.32 -7.64
C ILE A 54 -15.91 -8.33 -6.63
N LEU A 55 -17.10 -7.94 -7.07
CA LEU A 55 -18.30 -7.89 -6.26
C LEU A 55 -19.28 -8.97 -6.71
N ARG A 56 -19.71 -9.82 -5.78
CA ARG A 56 -20.78 -10.79 -6.01
C ARG A 56 -22.10 -10.07 -6.14
N GLN A 57 -22.88 -10.43 -7.13
CA GLN A 57 -24.23 -9.91 -7.36
C GLN A 57 -25.29 -10.85 -6.75
N PRO A 58 -26.51 -10.37 -6.49
CA PRO A 58 -27.59 -11.19 -5.92
C PRO A 58 -27.94 -12.44 -6.75
N ASP A 59 -27.73 -12.39 -8.06
CA ASP A 59 -27.96 -13.51 -8.99
C ASP A 59 -26.79 -14.50 -9.07
N GLY A 60 -25.76 -14.35 -8.19
CA GLY A 60 -24.58 -15.21 -8.13
C GLY A 60 -23.46 -14.83 -9.11
N ARG A 61 -23.70 -13.91 -10.05
CA ARG A 61 -22.66 -13.42 -10.95
C ARG A 61 -21.65 -12.54 -10.22
N HIS A 62 -20.49 -12.31 -10.85
CA HIS A 62 -19.45 -11.42 -10.33
C HIS A 62 -19.32 -10.19 -11.24
N LYS A 63 -19.33 -9.01 -10.64
CA LYS A 63 -19.07 -7.73 -11.30
C LYS A 63 -17.66 -7.28 -10.97
N VAL A 64 -16.84 -7.04 -11.99
CA VAL A 64 -15.54 -6.39 -11.81
C VAL A 64 -15.74 -4.88 -11.80
N VAL A 65 -15.27 -4.23 -10.74
CA VAL A 65 -15.26 -2.78 -10.58
C VAL A 65 -13.83 -2.31 -10.67
N VAL A 66 -13.54 -1.41 -11.59
CA VAL A 66 -12.22 -0.80 -11.78
C VAL A 66 -12.27 0.61 -11.22
N GLY A 67 -11.34 0.90 -10.31
CA GLY A 67 -11.20 2.22 -9.70
C GLY A 67 -10.38 3.18 -10.56
N GLU A 68 -10.16 4.37 -10.02
CA GLU A 68 -9.30 5.39 -10.63
C GLU A 68 -7.87 4.87 -10.84
N VAL A 69 -7.30 5.14 -12.00
CA VAL A 69 -5.90 4.81 -12.31
C VAL A 69 -4.97 5.75 -11.56
N LEU A 70 -4.15 5.20 -10.69
CA LEU A 70 -3.17 5.95 -9.92
C LEU A 70 -1.82 5.96 -10.64
N ARG A 71 -1.20 7.14 -10.71
CA ARG A 71 0.18 7.33 -11.18
C ARG A 71 0.99 7.99 -10.08
N TYR A 72 2.26 7.61 -9.99
CA TYR A 72 3.20 8.25 -9.07
C TYR A 72 3.46 9.69 -9.53
N GLU A 73 3.35 10.61 -8.61
CA GLU A 73 3.68 12.01 -8.78
C GLU A 73 4.99 12.28 -8.04
N ASP A 74 5.96 12.87 -8.72
CA ASP A 74 7.29 13.17 -8.17
C ASP A 74 7.35 14.67 -7.85
N THR A 75 7.29 15.00 -6.56
CA THR A 75 7.35 16.39 -6.09
C THR A 75 8.75 16.78 -5.58
N GLY A 76 9.68 15.82 -5.60
CA GLY A 76 11.04 15.99 -5.08
C GLY A 76 11.22 15.50 -3.64
N ASP A 77 10.15 15.08 -2.96
CA ASP A 77 10.19 14.42 -1.66
C ASP A 77 9.66 12.97 -1.78
N PRO A 78 10.54 12.00 -2.03
CA PRO A 78 10.13 10.62 -2.26
C PRO A 78 9.34 9.97 -1.13
N ASP A 79 9.62 10.33 0.12
CA ASP A 79 8.94 9.73 1.27
C ASP A 79 7.53 10.29 1.41
N ALA A 80 7.36 11.60 1.25
CA ALA A 80 6.05 12.25 1.21
C ALA A 80 5.22 11.74 0.03
N ASP A 81 5.81 11.59 -1.15
CA ASP A 81 5.15 11.12 -2.37
C ASP A 81 4.67 9.68 -2.25
N LEU A 82 5.50 8.77 -1.73
CA LEU A 82 5.14 7.38 -1.49
C LEU A 82 3.98 7.27 -0.48
N ARG A 83 4.04 8.11 0.57
CA ARG A 83 2.96 8.19 1.56
C ARG A 83 1.66 8.72 0.93
N ALA A 84 1.72 9.81 0.18
CA ALA A 84 0.56 10.41 -0.49
C ALA A 84 -0.10 9.41 -1.45
N PHE A 85 0.71 8.71 -2.26
CA PHE A 85 0.22 7.66 -3.15
C PHE A 85 -0.48 6.54 -2.37
N THR A 86 0.14 6.05 -1.28
CA THR A 86 -0.42 4.97 -0.46
C THR A 86 -1.74 5.40 0.19
N VAL A 87 -1.84 6.64 0.67
CA VAL A 87 -3.09 7.20 1.21
C VAL A 87 -4.18 7.26 0.14
N ARG A 88 -3.87 7.73 -1.08
CA ARG A 88 -4.84 7.76 -2.20
C ARG A 88 -5.36 6.36 -2.52
N MET A 89 -4.47 5.39 -2.62
CA MET A 89 -4.83 3.99 -2.87
C MET A 89 -5.73 3.43 -1.76
N THR A 90 -5.36 3.68 -0.49
CA THR A 90 -6.13 3.22 0.68
C THR A 90 -7.54 3.79 0.68
N ARG A 91 -7.72 5.06 0.34
CA ARG A 91 -9.04 5.71 0.25
C ARG A 91 -9.97 5.06 -0.78
N ILE A 92 -9.41 4.58 -1.90
CA ILE A 92 -10.20 3.87 -2.92
C ILE A 92 -10.71 2.53 -2.34
N VAL A 93 -9.83 1.78 -1.69
CA VAL A 93 -10.19 0.51 -1.04
C VAL A 93 -11.22 0.74 0.06
N ASP A 94 -11.00 1.72 0.92
CA ASP A 94 -11.89 2.11 2.02
C ASP A 94 -13.31 2.41 1.52
N ARG A 95 -13.42 3.22 0.46
CA ARG A 95 -14.71 3.56 -0.15
C ARG A 95 -15.46 2.33 -0.65
N ILE A 96 -14.81 1.44 -1.40
CA ILE A 96 -15.45 0.23 -1.94
C ILE A 96 -15.92 -0.71 -0.83
N ILE A 97 -15.14 -0.83 0.26
CA ILE A 97 -15.54 -1.64 1.42
C ILE A 97 -16.75 -1.02 2.12
N ARG A 98 -16.78 0.31 2.32
CA ARG A 98 -17.93 1.00 2.94
C ARG A 98 -19.21 0.83 2.11
N GLU A 99 -19.09 0.86 0.79
CA GLU A 99 -20.21 0.65 -0.13
C GLU A 99 -20.68 -0.83 -0.16
N ASN A 100 -19.78 -1.78 0.15
CA ASN A 100 -20.03 -3.21 0.06
C ASN A 100 -19.50 -3.98 1.28
N PRO A 101 -19.92 -3.64 2.52
CA PRO A 101 -19.27 -4.12 3.74
C PRO A 101 -19.37 -5.63 3.96
N THR A 102 -20.38 -6.29 3.40
CA THR A 102 -20.55 -7.74 3.52
C THR A 102 -19.65 -8.55 2.60
N GLN A 103 -18.88 -7.89 1.71
CA GLN A 103 -18.05 -8.56 0.72
C GLN A 103 -16.55 -8.45 1.00
N TRP A 104 -16.17 -7.85 2.13
CA TRP A 104 -14.79 -7.81 2.58
C TRP A 104 -14.53 -8.86 3.66
N LEU A 105 -13.30 -9.40 3.66
CA LEU A 105 -12.90 -10.43 4.62
C LEU A 105 -12.55 -9.81 5.98
N TRP A 106 -13.54 -9.62 6.84
CA TRP A 106 -13.39 -9.02 8.19
C TRP A 106 -12.55 -9.85 9.17
N PHE A 107 -12.33 -11.13 8.91
CA PHE A 107 -11.54 -12.02 9.75
C PHE A 107 -10.03 -11.79 9.64
N GLN A 108 -9.56 -11.04 8.65
CA GLN A 108 -8.16 -10.71 8.52
C GLN A 108 -7.72 -9.71 9.62
N LYS A 109 -6.47 -9.87 10.07
CA LYS A 109 -5.90 -9.01 11.12
C LYS A 109 -5.38 -7.69 10.55
N ARG A 110 -6.26 -6.88 9.95
CA ARG A 110 -5.92 -5.64 9.24
C ARG A 110 -5.26 -4.57 10.14
N TRP A 111 -5.55 -4.56 11.42
CA TRP A 111 -5.02 -3.63 12.41
C TRP A 111 -4.11 -4.32 13.44
N ASN A 112 -3.32 -5.30 13.00
CA ASN A 112 -2.46 -6.08 13.87
C ASN A 112 -1.21 -5.31 14.31
N THR A 113 -0.74 -4.35 13.50
CA THR A 113 0.43 -3.53 13.80
C THR A 113 0.04 -2.26 14.55
N PRO A 114 0.47 -2.10 15.81
CA PRO A 114 0.21 -0.87 16.58
C PRO A 114 0.94 0.34 15.97
N PRO A 115 0.35 1.55 16.03
CA PRO A 115 0.96 2.78 15.50
C PRO A 115 2.32 3.14 16.13
N GLU A 116 2.57 2.72 17.36
CA GLU A 116 3.81 3.03 18.09
C GLU A 116 5.04 2.27 17.54
N GLN A 117 4.85 1.16 16.82
CA GLN A 117 5.96 0.39 16.26
C GLN A 117 6.68 1.10 15.09
N GLU A 118 6.05 2.05 14.42
CA GLU A 118 6.70 2.83 13.36
C GLU A 118 7.84 3.70 13.91
N LYS A 119 7.70 4.25 15.12
CA LYS A 119 8.72 5.10 15.74
C LYS A 119 10.01 4.34 16.06
N LYS A 120 9.94 3.06 16.42
CA LYS A 120 11.12 2.25 16.74
C LYS A 120 11.92 1.87 15.50
N ASN A 121 11.27 1.61 14.35
CA ASN A 121 11.97 1.23 13.11
C ASN A 121 12.70 2.41 12.46
N LYS A 122 12.16 3.65 12.53
CA LYS A 122 12.88 4.83 12.02
C LYS A 122 14.18 5.12 12.76
N HIS A 123 14.27 4.77 14.04
CA HIS A 123 15.51 4.91 14.82
C HIS A 123 16.54 3.83 14.47
N HIS A 124 16.11 2.60 14.17
CA HIS A 124 17.04 1.50 13.85
C HIS A 124 17.68 1.66 12.47
N THR A 125 16.91 2.07 11.46
CA THR A 125 17.46 2.34 10.11
C THR A 125 18.38 3.55 10.05
N ALA A 126 18.18 4.56 10.90
CA ALA A 126 19.08 5.72 10.98
C ALA A 126 20.44 5.36 11.62
N THR A 127 20.45 4.44 12.58
CA THR A 127 21.68 3.99 13.28
C THR A 127 22.53 3.08 12.39
N GLU A 128 21.92 2.21 11.59
CA GLU A 128 22.64 1.33 10.66
C GLU A 128 23.22 2.08 9.45
N ALA A 129 22.59 3.17 9.01
CA ALA A 129 23.11 4.01 7.93
C ALA A 129 24.34 4.84 8.34
N HIS A 130 24.50 5.15 9.63
CA HIS A 130 25.67 5.90 10.16
C HIS A 130 26.87 4.99 10.48
N GLY A 131 26.64 3.72 10.82
CA GLY A 131 27.69 2.75 11.16
C GLY A 131 28.48 2.19 9.98
N ARG A 132 28.07 2.46 8.74
CA ARG A 132 28.69 1.88 7.53
C ARG A 132 29.70 2.81 6.82
N LYS A 133 30.04 3.96 7.41
CA LYS A 133 30.95 4.94 6.83
C LYS A 133 32.35 5.01 7.45
N GLU A 134 32.67 4.19 8.44
CA GLU A 134 33.96 4.26 9.15
C GLU A 134 34.88 3.05 9.01
N GLU A 135 34.62 2.11 8.09
CA GLU A 135 35.53 0.99 7.81
C GLU A 135 35.86 0.92 6.32
N GLU A 136 36.76 1.79 5.87
CA GLU A 136 37.70 1.51 4.78
C GLU A 136 39.03 2.17 5.07
N PRO A 137 40.15 1.38 5.08
CA PRO A 137 41.51 1.88 5.26
C PRO A 137 42.09 2.57 4.03
#